data_fc8d838660e4f667793b4c284040b1d9
#
_entry.id   fc8d838660e4f667793b4c284040b1d9
#
_cell.length_a   1.000
_cell.length_b   1.000
_cell.length_c   1.000
_cell.angle_alpha   90.00
_cell.angle_beta   90.00
_cell.angle_gamma   90.00
#
_symmetry.space_group_name_H-M   'P 1'
#
loop_
_entity.id
_entity.type
_entity.pdbx_description
1 polymer ?
#
loop_
_entity_poly.entity_id
_entity_poly.type
_entity_poly.pdbx_seq_one_letter_code
_entity_poly.pdbx_strand_id
1 'polypeptide(L)'
;QAEFEFIMKAVSADGLRRDEFFAQLTDEKNRERETWVLRGLQYLHHPIRAQGAERYLQKSLELLEEIQRTGDIFFPERWLRTTLSGHQTETAATIVEDYMATHPELPPRLRLKLLQAADSLFRAQRVVN
;
A
#
# COMPACT_ATOMS: atom_id res chain seq x y z
N GLN A 1 3.21 21.62 12.72
CA GLN A 1 4.31 21.20 11.86
C GLN A 1 3.78 20.37 10.71
N ALA A 2 4.28 20.62 9.50
CA ALA A 2 3.70 20.06 8.28
C ALA A 2 3.71 18.52 8.22
N GLU A 3 4.82 17.88 8.61
CA GLU A 3 4.90 16.43 8.61
C GLU A 3 3.92 15.83 9.60
N PHE A 4 3.86 16.41 10.79
CA PHE A 4 2.95 15.94 11.84
C PHE A 4 1.49 15.99 11.37
N GLU A 5 1.10 17.13 10.79
CA GLU A 5 -0.27 17.28 10.28
C GLU A 5 -0.58 16.29 9.16
N PHE A 6 0.38 16.08 8.26
CA PHE A 6 0.22 15.14 7.17
C PHE A 6 -0.03 13.72 7.68
N ILE A 7 0.76 13.29 8.67
CA ILE A 7 0.69 11.93 9.20
C ILE A 7 -0.48 11.71 10.15
N MET A 8 -0.91 12.75 10.87
CA MET A 8 -1.97 12.61 11.87
C MET A 8 -3.27 12.05 11.30
N LYS A 9 -3.58 12.33 10.06
CA LYS A 9 -4.77 11.78 9.44
C LYS A 9 -4.68 10.25 9.32
N ALA A 10 -3.48 9.74 8.99
CA ALA A 10 -3.28 8.29 8.88
C ALA A 10 -3.38 7.57 10.23
N VAL A 11 -2.98 8.26 11.31
CA VAL A 11 -3.01 7.71 12.66
C VAL A 11 -4.41 7.73 13.26
N SER A 12 -5.28 8.60 12.76
CA SER A 12 -6.60 8.84 13.34
C SER A 12 -7.44 7.57 13.46
N ALA A 13 -8.18 7.45 14.55
CA ALA A 13 -9.18 6.40 14.72
C ALA A 13 -10.40 6.63 13.82
N ASP A 14 -10.58 7.86 13.33
CA ASP A 14 -11.68 8.20 12.43
C ASP A 14 -11.38 7.74 11.01
N GLY A 15 -12.20 6.80 10.52
CA GLY A 15 -12.03 6.26 9.17
C GLY A 15 -12.11 7.30 8.06
N LEU A 16 -12.91 8.35 8.24
CA LEU A 16 -13.00 9.42 7.24
C LEU A 16 -11.69 10.18 7.13
N ARG A 17 -10.99 10.39 8.23
CA ARG A 17 -9.69 11.06 8.19
C ARG A 17 -8.63 10.20 7.54
N ARG A 18 -8.67 8.89 7.76
CA ARG A 18 -7.77 7.97 7.08
C ARG A 18 -8.06 7.95 5.58
N ASP A 19 -9.34 8.00 5.19
CA ASP A 19 -9.71 8.10 3.78
C ASP A 19 -9.16 9.39 3.16
N GLU A 20 -9.22 10.51 3.88
CA GLU A 20 -8.66 11.78 3.40
C GLU A 20 -7.14 11.67 3.20
N PHE A 21 -6.44 11.02 4.14
CA PHE A 21 -5.00 10.81 4.01
C PHE A 21 -4.70 10.05 2.73
N PHE A 22 -5.37 8.92 2.52
CA PHE A 22 -5.11 8.10 1.35
C PHE A 22 -5.48 8.83 0.06
N ALA A 23 -6.60 9.54 0.06
CA ALA A 23 -7.02 10.30 -1.12
C ALA A 23 -5.96 11.31 -1.56
N GLN A 24 -5.26 11.95 -0.60
CA GLN A 24 -4.17 12.86 -0.93
C GLN A 24 -3.05 12.16 -1.66
N LEU A 25 -2.79 10.89 -1.34
CA LEU A 25 -1.70 10.13 -1.96
C LEU A 25 -1.97 9.77 -3.42
N THR A 26 -3.21 9.90 -3.89
CA THR A 26 -3.52 9.63 -5.29
C THR A 26 -3.04 10.75 -6.21
N ASP A 27 -2.68 11.90 -5.65
CA ASP A 27 -2.11 13.02 -6.39
C ASP A 27 -0.59 12.99 -6.26
N GLU A 28 0.12 12.95 -7.40
CA GLU A 28 1.56 12.90 -7.44
C GLU A 28 2.23 13.98 -6.57
N LYS A 29 1.67 15.18 -6.55
CA LYS A 29 2.25 16.29 -5.79
C LYS A 29 2.34 15.97 -4.30
N ASN A 30 1.43 15.18 -3.79
CA ASN A 30 1.39 14.85 -2.38
C ASN A 30 2.29 13.68 -2.03
N ARG A 31 2.96 13.07 -3.03
CA ARG A 31 3.90 11.98 -2.82
C ARG A 31 5.37 12.41 -2.89
N GLU A 32 5.65 13.70 -3.08
CA GLU A 32 7.03 14.18 -3.22
C GLU A 32 7.89 13.89 -2.00
N ARG A 33 7.32 13.98 -0.81
CA ARG A 33 8.04 13.67 0.43
C ARG A 33 7.83 12.21 0.77
N GLU A 34 8.59 11.35 0.09
CA GLU A 34 8.39 9.90 0.16
C GLU A 34 8.52 9.33 1.57
N THR A 35 9.44 9.86 2.38
CA THR A 35 9.57 9.40 3.77
C THR A 35 8.30 9.65 4.58
N TRP A 36 7.65 10.79 4.35
CA TRP A 36 6.38 11.09 5.02
C TRP A 36 5.28 10.14 4.58
N VAL A 37 5.22 9.88 3.26
CA VAL A 37 4.24 8.98 2.68
C VAL A 37 4.39 7.58 3.29
N LEU A 38 5.61 7.07 3.34
CA LEU A 38 5.87 5.73 3.89
C LEU A 38 5.53 5.65 5.37
N ARG A 39 5.86 6.69 6.13
CA ARG A 39 5.53 6.72 7.55
C ARG A 39 4.01 6.72 7.77
N GLY A 40 3.28 7.51 6.99
CA GLY A 40 1.82 7.53 7.05
C GLY A 40 1.22 6.18 6.68
N LEU A 41 1.76 5.53 5.65
CA LEU A 41 1.29 4.20 5.25
C LEU A 41 1.54 3.14 6.32
N GLN A 42 2.65 3.25 7.06
CA GLN A 42 2.91 2.33 8.16
C GLN A 42 1.82 2.40 9.23
N TYR A 43 1.34 3.59 9.53
CA TYR A 43 0.22 3.74 10.47
C TYR A 43 -1.08 3.26 9.87
N LEU A 44 -1.33 3.62 8.60
CA LEU A 44 -2.58 3.27 7.92
C LEU A 44 -2.77 1.76 7.85
N HIS A 45 -1.71 1.02 7.55
CA HIS A 45 -1.73 -0.44 7.37
C HIS A 45 -1.18 -1.20 8.57
N HIS A 46 -1.07 -0.56 9.72
CA HIS A 46 -0.61 -1.24 10.93
C HIS A 46 -1.49 -2.48 11.17
N PRO A 47 -0.93 -3.61 11.62
CA PRO A 47 -1.71 -4.83 11.81
C PRO A 47 -3.02 -4.67 12.58
N ILE A 48 -3.03 -3.79 13.58
CA ILE A 48 -4.24 -3.53 14.37
C ILE A 48 -5.35 -2.91 13.51
N ARG A 49 -4.99 -2.18 12.46
CA ARG A 49 -5.93 -1.48 11.58
C ARG A 49 -6.04 -2.11 10.20
N ALA A 50 -5.32 -3.20 9.97
CA ALA A 50 -5.19 -3.78 8.63
C ALA A 50 -6.52 -4.12 7.99
N GLN A 51 -7.45 -4.69 8.75
CA GLN A 51 -8.74 -5.08 8.17
C GLN A 51 -9.50 -3.87 7.62
N GLY A 52 -9.51 -2.77 8.38
CA GLY A 52 -10.14 -1.53 7.92
C GLY A 52 -9.40 -0.86 6.77
N ALA A 53 -8.12 -1.19 6.59
CA ALA A 53 -7.28 -0.61 5.54
C ALA A 53 -7.31 -1.43 4.24
N GLU A 54 -7.97 -2.59 4.22
CA GLU A 54 -8.07 -3.40 3.00
C GLU A 54 -8.69 -2.61 1.84
N ARG A 55 -9.56 -1.66 2.17
CA ARG A 55 -10.20 -0.83 1.15
C ARG A 55 -9.25 0.07 0.37
N TYR A 56 -8.01 0.23 0.85
CA TYR A 56 -7.00 1.03 0.14
C TYR A 56 -6.08 0.19 -0.73
N LEU A 57 -6.14 -1.13 -0.63
CA LEU A 57 -5.17 -2.00 -1.29
C LEU A 57 -5.27 -1.95 -2.80
N GLN A 58 -6.46 -2.05 -3.35
CA GLN A 58 -6.61 -2.07 -4.80
C GLN A 58 -6.08 -0.79 -5.44
N LYS A 59 -6.46 0.36 -4.90
CA LYS A 59 -6.00 1.64 -5.46
C LYS A 59 -4.49 1.81 -5.28
N SER A 60 -3.94 1.31 -4.17
CA SER A 60 -2.49 1.33 -3.96
C SER A 60 -1.75 0.57 -5.05
N LEU A 61 -2.30 -0.58 -5.48
CA LEU A 61 -1.71 -1.36 -6.56
C LEU A 61 -1.89 -0.66 -7.91
N GLU A 62 -3.05 -0.04 -8.13
CA GLU A 62 -3.31 0.70 -9.37
C GLU A 62 -2.38 1.89 -9.56
N LEU A 63 -1.88 2.47 -8.48
CA LEU A 63 -0.93 3.58 -8.53
C LEU A 63 0.51 3.15 -8.81
N LEU A 64 0.78 1.86 -8.81
CA LEU A 64 2.14 1.34 -8.83
C LEU A 64 2.96 1.80 -10.04
N GLU A 65 2.38 1.76 -11.24
CA GLU A 65 3.11 2.17 -12.44
C GLU A 65 3.39 3.67 -12.45
N GLU A 66 2.44 4.48 -11.97
CA GLU A 66 2.67 5.93 -11.83
C GLU A 66 3.78 6.20 -10.81
N ILE A 67 3.76 5.49 -9.70
CA ILE A 67 4.78 5.63 -8.66
C ILE A 67 6.16 5.26 -9.20
N GLN A 68 6.24 4.23 -10.04
CA GLN A 68 7.50 3.87 -10.68
C GLN A 68 8.02 4.98 -11.58
N ARG A 69 7.12 5.64 -12.32
CA ARG A 69 7.50 6.71 -13.24
C ARG A 69 7.92 8.00 -12.54
N THR A 70 7.29 8.30 -11.41
CA THR A 70 7.39 9.62 -10.79
C THR A 70 8.19 9.66 -9.50
N GLY A 71 8.47 8.51 -8.90
CA GLY A 71 9.16 8.44 -7.61
C GLY A 71 10.63 8.06 -7.75
N ASP A 72 11.30 8.02 -6.60
CA ASP A 72 12.66 7.51 -6.50
C ASP A 72 12.71 6.05 -6.94
N ILE A 73 13.87 5.59 -7.39
CA ILE A 73 14.03 4.23 -7.92
C ILE A 73 13.63 3.14 -6.92
N PHE A 74 13.77 3.40 -5.63
CA PHE A 74 13.40 2.43 -4.59
C PHE A 74 11.99 2.60 -4.06
N PHE A 75 11.28 3.64 -4.48
CA PHE A 75 9.96 3.95 -3.93
C PHE A 75 8.90 2.87 -4.24
N PRO A 76 8.83 2.32 -5.46
CA PRO A 76 7.83 1.25 -5.73
C PRO A 76 7.95 0.07 -4.77
N GLU A 77 9.17 -0.39 -4.49
CA GLU A 77 9.40 -1.50 -3.57
C GLU A 77 8.97 -1.12 -2.15
N ARG A 78 9.33 0.07 -1.70
CA ARG A 78 8.98 0.54 -0.35
C ARG A 78 7.48 0.76 -0.20
N TRP A 79 6.86 1.32 -1.23
CA TRP A 79 5.40 1.49 -1.28
C TRP A 79 4.70 0.15 -1.10
N LEU A 80 5.10 -0.85 -1.88
CA LEU A 80 4.50 -2.18 -1.81
C LEU A 80 4.74 -2.86 -0.46
N ARG A 81 5.96 -2.81 0.02
CA ARG A 81 6.31 -3.43 1.30
C ARG A 81 5.52 -2.81 2.44
N THR A 82 5.47 -1.48 2.48
CA THR A 82 4.77 -0.77 3.55
C THR A 82 3.26 -1.00 3.46
N THR A 83 2.71 -1.07 2.25
CA THR A 83 1.29 -1.31 2.04
C THR A 83 0.87 -2.71 2.48
N LEU A 84 1.69 -3.73 2.19
CA LEU A 84 1.27 -5.12 2.34
C LEU A 84 1.75 -5.80 3.63
N SER A 85 2.80 -5.31 4.27
CA SER A 85 3.45 -6.05 5.37
C SER A 85 2.54 -6.31 6.58
N GLY A 86 1.53 -5.49 6.80
CA GLY A 86 0.60 -5.67 7.92
C GLY A 86 -0.60 -6.56 7.64
N HIS A 87 -0.73 -7.04 6.40
CA HIS A 87 -1.92 -7.76 5.96
C HIS A 87 -1.71 -9.27 5.93
N GLN A 88 -2.68 -10.03 6.44
CA GLN A 88 -2.60 -11.49 6.49
C GLN A 88 -3.91 -12.17 6.12
N THR A 89 -4.94 -11.42 5.69
CA THR A 89 -6.26 -11.98 5.43
C THR A 89 -6.39 -12.56 4.02
N GLU A 90 -7.34 -13.48 3.88
CA GLU A 90 -7.70 -14.02 2.57
C GLU A 90 -8.18 -12.90 1.64
N THR A 91 -8.95 -11.94 2.17
CA THR A 91 -9.43 -10.80 1.38
C THR A 91 -8.27 -10.02 0.77
N ALA A 92 -7.26 -9.70 1.58
CA ALA A 92 -6.08 -8.98 1.09
C ALA A 92 -5.34 -9.79 0.02
N ALA A 93 -5.16 -11.09 0.26
CA ALA A 93 -4.51 -11.97 -0.71
C ALA A 93 -5.26 -12.00 -2.03
N THR A 94 -6.59 -12.09 -1.97
CA THR A 94 -7.43 -12.11 -3.17
C THR A 94 -7.30 -10.82 -3.97
N ILE A 95 -7.23 -9.68 -3.28
CA ILE A 95 -7.07 -8.38 -3.95
C ILE A 95 -5.76 -8.37 -4.76
N VAL A 96 -4.66 -8.85 -4.16
CA VAL A 96 -3.37 -8.90 -4.85
C VAL A 96 -3.42 -9.85 -6.04
N GLU A 97 -3.98 -11.05 -5.85
CA GLU A 97 -4.08 -12.05 -6.91
C GLU A 97 -4.93 -11.55 -8.08
N ASP A 98 -6.06 -10.91 -7.78
CA ASP A 98 -6.94 -10.37 -8.81
C ASP A 98 -6.27 -9.25 -9.58
N TYR A 99 -5.53 -8.38 -8.89
CA TYR A 99 -4.78 -7.32 -9.55
C TYR A 99 -3.78 -7.92 -10.55
N MET A 100 -3.03 -8.93 -10.12
CA MET A 100 -2.04 -9.57 -10.99
C MET A 100 -2.70 -10.25 -12.19
N ALA A 101 -3.84 -10.89 -11.97
CA ALA A 101 -4.57 -11.59 -13.04
C ALA A 101 -5.14 -10.61 -14.07
N THR A 102 -5.55 -9.43 -13.63
CA THR A 102 -6.16 -8.43 -14.53
C THR A 102 -5.13 -7.46 -15.13
N HIS A 103 -3.85 -7.59 -14.75
CA HIS A 103 -2.77 -6.74 -15.26
C HIS A 103 -1.60 -7.59 -15.78
N PRO A 104 -1.84 -8.43 -16.82
CA PRO A 104 -0.77 -9.28 -17.35
C PRO A 104 0.35 -8.46 -18.00
N GLU A 105 0.06 -7.19 -18.36
CA GLU A 105 1.02 -6.27 -18.96
C GLU A 105 1.95 -5.60 -17.95
N LEU A 106 1.74 -5.86 -16.66
CA LEU A 106 2.58 -5.27 -15.62
C LEU A 106 4.05 -5.62 -15.87
N PRO A 107 4.96 -4.61 -15.89
CA PRO A 107 6.38 -4.89 -16.14
C PRO A 107 6.92 -5.98 -15.21
N PRO A 108 7.74 -6.91 -15.76
CA PRO A 108 8.24 -8.05 -14.97
C PRO A 108 8.93 -7.65 -13.66
N ARG A 109 9.67 -6.55 -13.65
CA ARG A 109 10.33 -6.08 -12.42
C ARG A 109 9.33 -5.69 -11.35
N LEU A 110 8.26 -4.99 -11.74
CA LEU A 110 7.22 -4.60 -10.81
C LEU A 110 6.47 -5.82 -10.31
N ARG A 111 6.18 -6.77 -11.20
CA ARG A 111 5.51 -8.01 -10.81
C ARG A 111 6.35 -8.76 -9.77
N LEU A 112 7.66 -8.84 -9.97
CA LEU A 112 8.54 -9.50 -9.02
C LEU A 112 8.54 -8.79 -7.67
N LYS A 113 8.62 -7.46 -7.68
CA LYS A 113 8.57 -6.67 -6.44
C LYS A 113 7.25 -6.89 -5.70
N LEU A 114 6.15 -6.97 -6.44
CA LEU A 114 4.85 -7.23 -5.85
C LEU A 114 4.80 -8.61 -5.20
N LEU A 115 5.29 -9.64 -5.90
CA LEU A 115 5.33 -11.00 -5.36
C LEU A 115 6.19 -11.07 -4.10
N GLN A 116 7.33 -10.39 -4.08
CA GLN A 116 8.20 -10.35 -2.91
C GLN A 116 7.52 -9.65 -1.73
N ALA A 117 6.84 -8.54 -1.98
CA ALA A 117 6.14 -7.81 -0.94
C ALA A 117 4.94 -8.58 -0.39
N ALA A 118 4.30 -9.39 -1.22
CA ALA A 118 3.12 -10.17 -0.84
C ALA A 118 3.46 -11.55 -0.29
N ASP A 119 4.74 -11.92 -0.22
CA ASP A 119 5.15 -13.27 0.17
C ASP A 119 4.59 -13.68 1.54
N SER A 120 4.73 -12.83 2.55
CA SER A 120 4.21 -13.11 3.89
C SER A 120 2.69 -13.28 3.88
N LEU A 121 2.01 -12.43 3.13
CA LEU A 121 0.56 -12.49 3.01
C LEU A 121 0.12 -13.82 2.40
N PHE A 122 0.77 -14.26 1.32
CA PHE A 122 0.43 -15.53 0.68
C PHE A 122 0.78 -16.73 1.56
N ARG A 123 1.89 -16.66 2.30
CA ARG A 123 2.26 -17.71 3.24
C ARG A 123 1.23 -17.85 4.36
N ALA A 124 0.70 -16.72 4.84
CA ALA A 124 -0.32 -16.76 5.89
C ALA A 124 -1.54 -17.57 5.46
N GLN A 125 -1.92 -17.48 4.17
CA GLN A 125 -3.06 -18.22 3.66
C GLN A 125 -2.81 -19.74 3.67
N ARG A 126 -1.59 -20.15 3.38
CA ARG A 126 -1.23 -21.57 3.36
C ARG A 126 -1.22 -22.18 4.76
N VAL A 127 -0.84 -21.41 5.76
CA VAL A 127 -0.80 -21.88 7.14
C VAL A 127 -2.21 -22.07 7.71
N VAL A 128 -3.13 -21.20 7.34
CA VAL A 128 -4.52 -21.25 7.84
C VAL A 128 -5.31 -22.37 7.18
N ASN A 129 -4.96 -22.73 5.96
CA ASN A 129 -5.61 -23.81 5.24
C ASN A 129 -4.92 -25.15 5.49
#